data_a3ea7290aa8646d5919a8756a8e0dc23
#
_entry.id   a3ea7290aa8646d5919a8756a8e0dc23
#
_cell.length_a   1.000
_cell.length_b   1.000
_cell.length_c   1.000
_cell.angle_alpha   90.00
_cell.angle_beta   90.00
_cell.angle_gamma   90.00
#
_symmetry.space_group_name_H-M   'P 1'
#
loop_
_entity.id
_entity.type
_entity.pdbx_description
1 polymer ?
#
loop_
_entity_poly.entity_id
_entity_poly.type
_entity_poly.pdbx_seq_one_letter_code
_entity_poly.pdbx_strand_id
1 'polypeptide(L)'
;MPIGDPMGGEVGVLDKGKLTRVWISSVPVSNLDDALEFYGDVLGLSVQLDSSENNWIELGREEPHEKLALYVPSIHDKRQPGGDTGIVFETDDIYELHRRLVDEGVEFKLKPQRQRWGGLMAIFLDPDGNELTVVEDPEHYTRTNPTPR
;
A
#
# COMPACT_ATOMS: atom_id res chain seq x y z
N MET A 1 17.64 -5.91 35.39
CA MET A 1 17.95 -6.29 34.83
C MET A 1 17.92 -6.32 34.58
N PRO A 2 17.55 -5.91 34.83
CA PRO A 2 17.56 -6.23 34.57
C PRO A 2 17.76 -6.12 34.06
N ILE A 3 17.57 -6.05 34.00
CA ILE A 3 17.84 -6.13 33.42
C ILE A 3 18.51 -5.65 32.80
N GLY A 4 18.84 -5.15 32.96
CA GLY A 4 19.61 -5.02 32.34
C GLY A 4 20.19 -4.44 31.89
N ASP A 5 20.29 -4.34 32.04
CA ASP A 5 21.10 -4.07 31.50
C ASP A 5 21.68 -3.86 31.00
N PRO A 6 21.39 -3.55 31.17
CA PRO A 6 21.88 -3.54 30.50
C PRO A 6 22.38 -4.06 30.00
N MET A 7 22.37 -4.57 30.05
CA MET A 7 23.02 -5.19 29.22
C MET A 7 22.47 -5.66 28.13
N GLY A 8 22.55 -5.55 27.22
CA GLY A 8 22.02 -5.65 25.93
C GLY A 8 21.30 -6.94 25.62
N GLY A 9 21.88 -8.04 26.00
CA GLY A 9 21.26 -9.33 25.74
C GLY A 9 19.92 -9.50 26.38
N GLU A 10 19.74 -8.92 27.54
CA GLU A 10 18.45 -9.01 28.23
C GLU A 10 17.37 -8.22 27.49
N VAL A 11 17.73 -7.08 26.95
CA VAL A 11 16.76 -6.30 26.15
C VAL A 11 16.29 -7.10 24.97
N GLY A 12 17.20 -7.77 24.25
CA GLY A 12 16.81 -8.60 23.12
C GLY A 12 15.89 -9.74 23.50
N VAL A 13 16.16 -10.40 24.64
CA VAL A 13 15.32 -11.49 25.13
C VAL A 13 13.94 -10.97 25.47
N LEU A 14 13.87 -9.82 26.17
CA LEU A 14 12.58 -9.25 26.58
C LEU A 14 11.72 -8.82 25.39
N ASP A 15 12.35 -8.49 24.26
CA ASP A 15 11.61 -8.05 23.07
C ASP A 15 11.22 -9.19 22.15
N LYS A 16 11.66 -10.41 22.43
CA LYS A 16 11.29 -11.56 21.61
C LYS A 16 9.82 -11.87 21.73
N GLY A 17 9.23 -12.30 20.63
CA GLY A 17 7.83 -12.70 20.62
C GLY A 17 6.85 -11.56 20.44
N LYS A 18 7.33 -10.38 20.09
CA LYS A 18 6.47 -9.23 19.81
C LYS A 18 6.33 -9.02 18.31
N LEU A 19 5.25 -8.37 17.91
CA LEU A 19 5.10 -7.97 16.52
C LEU A 19 6.11 -6.86 16.23
N THR A 20 6.78 -6.95 15.09
CA THR A 20 7.83 -5.99 14.75
C THR A 20 7.36 -4.94 13.76
N ARG A 21 6.45 -5.29 12.86
CA ARG A 21 5.92 -4.35 11.86
C ARG A 21 4.80 -5.01 11.08
N VAL A 22 4.06 -4.20 10.32
CA VAL A 22 3.21 -4.71 9.25
C VAL A 22 4.13 -5.02 8.08
N TRP A 23 4.18 -6.26 7.66
CA TRP A 23 5.16 -6.72 6.67
C TRP A 23 4.68 -6.54 5.24
N ILE A 24 3.46 -6.97 4.95
CA ILE A 24 2.95 -7.01 3.60
C ILE A 24 1.44 -6.92 3.60
N SER A 25 0.90 -6.24 2.59
CA SER A 25 -0.54 -6.22 2.32
C SER A 25 -0.77 -6.98 1.03
N SER A 26 -1.90 -7.68 0.90
CA SER A 26 -2.16 -8.48 -0.29
C SER A 26 -3.47 -8.09 -0.95
N VAL A 27 -3.52 -8.25 -2.28
CA VAL A 27 -4.70 -7.94 -3.07
C VAL A 27 -5.05 -9.17 -3.91
N PRO A 28 -6.28 -9.69 -3.77
CA PRO A 28 -6.73 -10.77 -4.63
C PRO A 28 -7.05 -10.21 -6.01
N VAL A 29 -6.56 -10.90 -7.05
CA VAL A 29 -6.77 -10.48 -8.43
C VAL A 29 -7.21 -11.69 -9.26
N SER A 30 -7.81 -11.45 -10.41
CA SER A 30 -8.26 -12.55 -11.27
C SER A 30 -7.18 -13.02 -12.22
N ASN A 31 -6.19 -12.20 -12.51
CA ASN A 31 -5.14 -12.52 -13.48
C ASN A 31 -3.86 -11.80 -13.09
N LEU A 32 -2.77 -12.55 -12.86
CA LEU A 32 -1.52 -11.93 -12.41
C LEU A 32 -0.88 -11.03 -13.48
N ASP A 33 -0.97 -11.41 -14.76
CA ASP A 33 -0.36 -10.60 -15.82
C ASP A 33 -1.05 -9.23 -15.94
N ASP A 34 -2.38 -9.22 -15.95
CA ASP A 34 -3.15 -7.97 -16.00
C ASP A 34 -2.89 -7.12 -14.77
N ALA A 35 -2.85 -7.76 -13.59
CA ALA A 35 -2.60 -7.05 -12.35
C ALA A 35 -1.18 -6.48 -12.32
N LEU A 36 -0.21 -7.23 -12.81
CA LEU A 36 1.17 -6.75 -12.85
C LEU A 36 1.31 -5.55 -13.76
N GLU A 37 0.62 -5.53 -14.90
CA GLU A 37 0.63 -4.38 -15.79
C GLU A 37 0.06 -3.15 -15.06
N PHE A 38 -1.03 -3.32 -14.34
CA PHE A 38 -1.64 -2.21 -13.61
C PHE A 38 -0.76 -1.72 -12.46
N TYR A 39 -0.39 -2.61 -11.56
CA TYR A 39 0.36 -2.22 -10.36
C TYR A 39 1.81 -1.85 -10.68
N GLY A 40 2.39 -2.51 -11.67
CA GLY A 40 3.76 -2.23 -12.08
C GLY A 40 3.86 -1.05 -13.03
N ASP A 41 3.20 -1.14 -14.17
CA ASP A 41 3.38 -0.12 -15.24
C ASP A 41 2.55 1.12 -14.98
N VAL A 42 1.28 0.97 -14.61
CA VAL A 42 0.41 2.13 -14.41
C VAL A 42 0.69 2.82 -13.07
N LEU A 43 0.76 2.06 -11.98
CA LEU A 43 1.01 2.65 -10.65
C LEU A 43 2.49 2.88 -10.38
N GLY A 44 3.38 2.19 -11.08
CA GLY A 44 4.82 2.44 -10.94
C GLY A 44 5.50 1.70 -9.81
N LEU A 45 4.89 0.63 -9.30
CA LEU A 45 5.53 -0.19 -8.28
C LEU A 45 6.49 -1.18 -8.94
N SER A 46 7.59 -1.49 -8.25
CA SER A 46 8.61 -2.40 -8.78
C SER A 46 8.42 -3.81 -8.24
N VAL A 47 8.64 -4.80 -9.10
CA VAL A 47 8.59 -6.20 -8.68
C VAL A 47 9.78 -6.48 -7.76
N GLN A 48 9.49 -6.98 -6.57
CA GLN A 48 10.49 -7.34 -5.58
C GLN A 48 10.68 -8.85 -5.51
N LEU A 49 9.63 -9.60 -5.78
CA LEU A 49 9.68 -11.06 -5.80
C LEU A 49 8.63 -11.55 -6.80
N ASP A 50 9.08 -12.34 -7.77
CA ASP A 50 8.17 -12.99 -8.71
C ASP A 50 8.13 -14.48 -8.41
N SER A 51 7.05 -14.90 -7.76
CA SER A 51 6.75 -16.31 -7.51
C SER A 51 5.44 -16.66 -8.20
N SER A 52 5.32 -16.26 -9.46
CA SER A 52 4.08 -16.44 -10.21
C SER A 52 3.72 -17.91 -10.39
N GLU A 53 4.70 -18.82 -10.41
CA GLU A 53 4.42 -20.24 -10.43
C GLU A 53 3.66 -20.70 -9.18
N ASN A 54 3.74 -19.93 -8.10
CA ASN A 54 2.99 -20.18 -6.86
C ASN A 54 1.85 -19.18 -6.69
N ASN A 55 1.46 -18.49 -7.75
CA ASN A 55 0.35 -17.53 -7.71
C ASN A 55 0.62 -16.32 -6.80
N TRP A 56 1.86 -15.84 -6.77
CA TRP A 56 2.25 -14.80 -5.82
C TRP A 56 3.32 -13.89 -6.43
N ILE A 57 3.06 -12.58 -6.44
CA ILE A 57 4.02 -11.57 -6.88
C ILE A 57 4.05 -10.48 -5.84
N GLU A 58 5.25 -10.07 -5.39
CA GLU A 58 5.40 -8.95 -4.47
C GLU A 58 5.96 -7.76 -5.22
N LEU A 59 5.33 -6.60 -5.00
CA LEU A 59 5.78 -5.33 -5.55
C LEU A 59 5.97 -4.34 -4.41
N GLY A 60 6.67 -3.26 -4.70
CA GLY A 60 6.88 -2.21 -3.72
C GLY A 60 8.01 -1.32 -4.13
N ARG A 61 8.67 -0.75 -3.14
CA ARG A 61 9.84 0.09 -3.31
C ARG A 61 10.92 -0.40 -2.37
N GLU A 62 12.16 -0.24 -2.77
CA GLU A 62 13.26 -0.65 -1.88
C GLU A 62 13.33 0.23 -0.64
N GLU A 63 13.03 1.50 -0.80
CA GLU A 63 13.01 2.46 0.29
C GLU A 63 11.76 3.32 0.20
N PRO A 64 10.87 3.29 1.18
CA PRO A 64 10.87 2.38 2.32
C PRO A 64 10.46 0.96 1.91
N HIS A 65 10.72 -0.01 2.76
CA HIS A 65 10.47 -1.43 2.45
C HIS A 65 9.00 -1.80 2.64
N GLU A 66 8.13 -1.22 1.84
CA GLU A 66 6.72 -1.55 1.87
C GLU A 66 6.41 -2.51 0.74
N LYS A 67 5.61 -3.52 1.04
CA LYS A 67 5.31 -4.56 0.07
C LYS A 67 3.83 -4.73 -0.15
N LEU A 68 3.49 -4.96 -1.40
CA LEU A 68 2.15 -5.30 -1.82
C LEU A 68 2.23 -6.62 -2.58
N ALA A 69 1.42 -7.59 -2.19
CA ALA A 69 1.39 -8.87 -2.88
C ALA A 69 0.14 -8.98 -3.72
N LEU A 70 0.29 -9.54 -4.91
CA LEU A 70 -0.81 -9.89 -5.78
C LEU A 70 -0.92 -11.41 -5.83
N TYR A 71 -2.15 -11.93 -5.73
CA TYR A 71 -2.36 -13.37 -5.79
C TYR A 71 -3.74 -13.67 -6.39
N VAL A 72 -3.86 -14.84 -7.02
CA VAL A 72 -5.15 -15.30 -7.55
C VAL A 72 -5.72 -16.30 -6.54
N PRO A 73 -6.82 -15.95 -5.87
CA PRO A 73 -7.42 -16.86 -4.89
C PRO A 73 -8.14 -18.04 -5.56
N SER A 74 -8.32 -19.11 -4.78
CA SER A 74 -9.22 -20.19 -5.17
C SER A 74 -10.65 -19.66 -5.13
N ILE A 75 -11.52 -20.26 -5.95
CA ILE A 75 -12.94 -19.89 -5.93
C ILE A 75 -13.60 -20.18 -4.58
N HIS A 76 -12.95 -20.99 -3.74
CA HIS A 76 -13.47 -21.32 -2.42
C HIS A 76 -12.97 -20.39 -1.33
N ASP A 77 -12.03 -19.51 -1.63
CA ASP A 77 -11.52 -18.55 -0.65
C ASP A 77 -12.59 -17.50 -0.38
N LYS A 78 -12.67 -17.05 0.87
CA LYS A 78 -13.62 -16.01 1.22
C LYS A 78 -13.27 -14.68 0.56
N ARG A 79 -11.99 -14.40 0.46
CA ARG A 79 -11.52 -13.14 -0.10
C ARG A 79 -11.38 -13.30 -1.61
N GLN A 80 -12.18 -12.56 -2.35
CA GLN A 80 -12.22 -12.59 -3.80
C GLN A 80 -11.92 -11.19 -4.35
N PRO A 81 -11.52 -11.09 -5.63
CA PRO A 81 -11.30 -9.77 -6.25
C PRO A 81 -12.55 -8.89 -6.19
N GLY A 82 -12.33 -7.60 -6.06
CA GLY A 82 -13.38 -6.59 -5.97
C GLY A 82 -13.61 -6.13 -4.54
N GLY A 83 -14.06 -4.90 -4.40
CA GLY A 83 -14.37 -4.33 -3.10
C GLY A 83 -13.18 -3.66 -2.45
N ASP A 84 -13.38 -3.22 -1.21
CA ASP A 84 -12.40 -2.44 -0.47
C ASP A 84 -11.23 -3.31 -0.04
N THR A 85 -10.02 -2.91 -0.40
CA THR A 85 -8.81 -3.64 -0.02
C THR A 85 -8.29 -3.24 1.36
N GLY A 86 -8.71 -2.09 1.85
CA GLY A 86 -8.14 -1.52 3.07
C GLY A 86 -6.76 -0.91 2.89
N ILE A 87 -6.25 -0.90 1.66
CA ILE A 87 -4.91 -0.37 1.38
C ILE A 87 -5.02 1.13 1.15
N VAL A 88 -4.13 1.88 1.81
CA VAL A 88 -4.04 3.33 1.65
C VAL A 88 -2.62 3.66 1.18
N PHE A 89 -2.53 4.18 -0.03
CA PHE A 89 -1.28 4.71 -0.56
C PHE A 89 -1.12 6.17 -0.18
N GLU A 90 0.10 6.64 -0.23
CA GLU A 90 0.40 8.05 -0.02
C GLU A 90 1.03 8.62 -1.28
N THR A 91 0.73 9.87 -1.58
CA THR A 91 1.34 10.61 -2.68
C THR A 91 1.67 12.02 -2.22
N ASP A 92 2.65 12.63 -2.85
CA ASP A 92 3.00 14.03 -2.57
C ASP A 92 2.21 15.02 -3.45
N ASP A 93 1.48 14.55 -4.46
CA ASP A 93 0.68 15.40 -5.33
C ASP A 93 -0.51 14.60 -5.87
N ILE A 94 -1.61 14.63 -5.14
CA ILE A 94 -2.77 13.81 -5.47
C ILE A 94 -3.48 14.30 -6.74
N TYR A 95 -3.43 15.60 -7.04
CA TYR A 95 -4.08 16.11 -8.24
C TYR A 95 -3.33 15.68 -9.49
N GLU A 96 -2.01 15.71 -9.46
CA GLU A 96 -1.21 15.24 -10.58
C GLU A 96 -1.34 13.72 -10.74
N LEU A 97 -1.36 12.97 -9.64
CA LEU A 97 -1.59 11.54 -9.69
C LEU A 97 -2.94 11.23 -10.34
N HIS A 98 -3.99 11.94 -9.91
CA HIS A 98 -5.32 11.76 -10.46
C HIS A 98 -5.34 12.02 -11.97
N ARG A 99 -4.74 13.13 -12.39
CA ARG A 99 -4.68 13.47 -13.81
C ARG A 99 -3.99 12.37 -14.61
N ARG A 100 -2.84 11.90 -14.12
CA ARG A 100 -2.06 10.88 -14.81
C ARG A 100 -2.81 9.56 -14.89
N LEU A 101 -3.43 9.15 -13.80
CA LEU A 101 -4.16 7.88 -13.78
C LEU A 101 -5.42 7.93 -14.67
N VAL A 102 -6.11 9.06 -14.70
CA VAL A 102 -7.27 9.21 -15.60
C VAL A 102 -6.81 9.12 -17.06
N ASP A 103 -5.67 9.71 -17.39
CA ASP A 103 -5.12 9.60 -18.74
C ASP A 103 -4.78 8.16 -19.11
N GLU A 104 -4.44 7.33 -18.13
CA GLU A 104 -4.18 5.90 -18.31
C GLU A 104 -5.46 5.05 -18.30
N GLY A 105 -6.61 5.67 -18.16
CA GLY A 105 -7.89 4.97 -18.18
C GLY A 105 -8.34 4.42 -16.83
N VAL A 106 -7.71 4.85 -15.74
CA VAL A 106 -8.08 4.38 -14.40
C VAL A 106 -9.38 5.04 -13.96
N GLU A 107 -10.29 4.23 -13.42
CA GLU A 107 -11.56 4.71 -12.91
C GLU A 107 -11.42 5.16 -11.45
N PHE A 108 -11.97 6.33 -11.12
CA PHE A 108 -12.00 6.82 -9.74
C PHE A 108 -13.42 6.71 -9.18
N LYS A 109 -13.52 6.03 -8.05
CA LYS A 109 -14.76 5.97 -7.29
C LYS A 109 -14.97 7.27 -6.51
N LEU A 110 -13.89 7.87 -6.05
CA LEU A 110 -13.87 9.15 -5.36
C LEU A 110 -12.73 9.98 -5.91
N LYS A 111 -13.05 11.12 -6.52
CA LYS A 111 -12.03 12.05 -6.99
C LYS A 111 -11.39 12.75 -5.79
N PRO A 112 -10.19 13.34 -5.96
CA PRO A 112 -9.53 14.00 -4.84
C PRO A 112 -10.44 14.99 -4.12
N GLN A 113 -10.55 14.84 -2.81
CA GLN A 113 -11.40 15.68 -1.96
C GLN A 113 -10.71 15.93 -0.63
N ARG A 114 -10.92 17.16 -0.11
CA ARG A 114 -10.44 17.53 1.22
C ARG A 114 -11.23 16.77 2.27
N GLN A 115 -10.52 16.23 3.25
CA GLN A 115 -11.10 15.48 4.34
C GLN A 115 -11.11 16.31 5.63
N ARG A 116 -11.92 15.88 6.60
CA ARG A 116 -12.00 16.58 7.89
C ARG A 116 -10.68 16.64 8.62
N TRP A 117 -9.84 15.61 8.46
CA TRP A 117 -8.53 15.56 9.11
C TRP A 117 -7.49 16.46 8.42
N GLY A 118 -7.87 17.15 7.36
CA GLY A 118 -7.05 18.17 6.71
C GLY A 118 -6.34 17.74 5.45
N GLY A 119 -6.20 16.45 5.21
CA GLY A 119 -5.56 15.95 4.01
C GLY A 119 -6.51 15.78 2.84
N LEU A 120 -5.97 15.32 1.73
CA LEU A 120 -6.74 15.02 0.53
C LEU A 120 -6.80 13.51 0.35
N MET A 121 -7.93 13.02 -0.16
CA MET A 121 -8.13 11.58 -0.35
C MET A 121 -8.85 11.32 -1.67
N ALA A 122 -8.49 10.22 -2.32
CA ALA A 122 -9.17 9.72 -3.49
C ALA A 122 -9.26 8.20 -3.41
N ILE A 123 -10.16 7.61 -4.18
CA ILE A 123 -10.31 6.15 -4.26
C ILE A 123 -10.36 5.80 -5.74
N PHE A 124 -9.50 4.88 -6.17
CA PHE A 124 -9.50 4.41 -7.55
C PHE A 124 -9.59 2.89 -7.58
N LEU A 125 -9.89 2.35 -8.76
CA LEU A 125 -10.15 0.93 -8.94
C LEU A 125 -9.06 0.30 -9.79
N ASP A 126 -8.67 -0.92 -9.42
CA ASP A 126 -7.83 -1.73 -10.28
C ASP A 126 -8.72 -2.46 -11.33
N PRO A 127 -8.12 -3.25 -12.25
CA PRO A 127 -8.92 -3.92 -13.29
C PRO A 127 -9.99 -4.87 -12.77
N ASP A 128 -9.85 -5.36 -11.54
CA ASP A 128 -10.83 -6.28 -10.93
C ASP A 128 -11.87 -5.54 -10.10
N GLY A 129 -11.81 -4.20 -10.05
CA GLY A 129 -12.70 -3.44 -9.20
C GLY A 129 -12.28 -3.40 -7.74
N ASN A 130 -11.04 -3.81 -7.42
CA ASN A 130 -10.52 -3.62 -6.08
C ASN A 130 -10.36 -2.13 -5.82
N GLU A 131 -10.80 -1.68 -4.65
CA GLU A 131 -10.76 -0.27 -4.28
C GLU A 131 -9.46 0.04 -3.54
N LEU A 132 -8.77 1.03 -4.04
CA LEU A 132 -7.48 1.46 -3.50
C LEU A 132 -7.60 2.93 -3.13
N THR A 133 -7.26 3.24 -1.88
CA THR A 133 -7.31 4.62 -1.38
C THR A 133 -5.94 5.24 -1.52
N VAL A 134 -5.91 6.52 -1.85
CA VAL A 134 -4.68 7.30 -1.85
C VAL A 134 -4.92 8.60 -1.11
N VAL A 135 -3.92 9.02 -0.33
CA VAL A 135 -4.00 10.25 0.45
C VAL A 135 -2.78 11.12 0.20
N GLU A 136 -3.00 12.42 0.33
CA GLU A 136 -1.93 13.39 0.44
C GLU A 136 -1.97 13.91 1.87
N ASP A 137 -0.93 13.59 2.64
CA ASP A 137 -0.91 13.72 4.09
C ASP A 137 -0.54 15.14 4.50
N PRO A 138 -1.38 15.83 5.29
CA PRO A 138 -1.02 17.16 5.79
C PRO A 138 0.15 17.12 6.77
N GLU A 139 0.38 15.99 7.45
CA GLU A 139 1.53 15.87 8.33
C GLU A 139 2.84 15.89 7.58
N HIS A 140 2.86 15.32 6.37
CA HIS A 140 4.03 15.41 5.52
C HIS A 140 4.36 16.85 5.24
N TYR A 141 3.36 17.64 4.88
CA TYR A 141 3.53 19.07 4.62
C TYR A 141 4.03 19.81 5.85
N THR A 142 3.44 19.54 7.02
CA THR A 142 3.82 20.24 8.25
C THR A 142 5.22 19.84 8.71
N ARG A 143 5.66 18.62 8.43
CA ARG A 143 7.02 18.20 8.77
C ARG A 143 8.06 18.93 7.92
N THR A 144 7.74 19.22 6.66
CA THR A 144 8.66 19.93 5.76
C THR A 144 8.51 21.44 5.84
N ASN A 145 7.33 21.92 6.21
CA ASN A 145 7.00 23.34 6.31
C ASN A 145 6.28 23.61 7.62
N PRO A 146 6.99 23.53 8.76
CA PRO A 146 6.34 23.65 10.06
C PRO A 146 5.60 24.95 10.19
N THR A 147 4.35 24.88 10.66
CA THR A 147 3.54 26.06 10.97
C THR A 147 2.89 25.86 12.31
N PRO A 148 2.63 26.94 13.05
CA PRO A 148 1.89 26.83 14.31
C PRO A 148 0.51 26.26 14.07
N ARG A 149 0.04 25.51 15.04
CA ARG A 149 -1.30 24.94 14.99
C ARG A 149 -2.30 25.77 15.77
#